data_78dc477867789cc6c7bdffb9b65aeb2d
#
_entry.id   78dc477867789cc6c7bdffb9b65aeb2d
#
_cell.length_a   1.000
_cell.length_b   1.000
_cell.length_c   1.000
_cell.angle_alpha   90.00
_cell.angle_beta   90.00
_cell.angle_gamma   90.00
#
_symmetry.space_group_name_H-M   'P 1'
#
loop_
_entity.id
_entity.type
_entity.pdbx_description
1 polymer ?
#
loop_
_entity_poly.entity_id
_entity_poly.type
_entity_poly.pdbx_seq_one_letter_code
_entity_poly.pdbx_strand_id
1 'polypeptide(L)'
;VFKLYDKEGKEGALTGTYIPGKKDVETLVRREDSLYFEHLDRAAHLSKVINLPAGFPFGGSDVVYEGEIEPAESGLFRFILYYAGYMKVYIDNELVVPERWRTAWNPNSYKFAVNLEAGKRVPLKIEWKPDAGVSYCGLRVLSPVADEEQNKLSWWGEMQNEIDYYFVYGDDMDDVISGY
;
A
#
# COMPACT_ATOMS: atom_id res chain seq x y z
N VAL A 1 10.06 -3.82 -9.15
CA VAL A 1 9.63 -5.11 -8.61
C VAL A 1 8.37 -5.60 -9.30
N PHE A 2 7.40 -4.72 -9.47
CA PHE A 2 6.19 -5.03 -10.19
C PHE A 2 5.94 -4.05 -11.31
N LYS A 3 5.34 -4.56 -12.41
CA LYS A 3 4.60 -3.71 -13.33
C LYS A 3 3.19 -3.58 -12.79
N LEU A 4 2.64 -2.38 -12.83
CA LEU A 4 1.29 -2.10 -12.41
C LEU A 4 0.39 -1.96 -13.63
N TYR A 5 -0.84 -2.45 -13.52
CA TYR A 5 -1.87 -2.31 -14.53
C TYR A 5 -3.14 -1.81 -13.86
N ASP A 6 -3.79 -0.83 -14.47
CA ASP A 6 -5.03 -0.30 -13.92
C ASP A 6 -6.22 -1.25 -14.19
N LYS A 7 -7.39 -0.86 -13.70
CA LYS A 7 -8.63 -1.65 -13.90
C LYS A 7 -8.96 -1.94 -15.36
N GLU A 8 -8.51 -1.08 -16.27
CA GLU A 8 -8.75 -1.23 -17.70
C GLU A 8 -7.61 -1.96 -18.40
N GLY A 9 -6.61 -2.39 -17.69
CA GLY A 9 -5.48 -3.15 -18.20
C GLY A 9 -4.33 -2.30 -18.74
N LYS A 10 -4.34 -0.99 -18.49
CA LYS A 10 -3.28 -0.10 -18.96
C LYS A 10 -2.10 -0.11 -17.97
N GLU A 11 -0.89 -0.35 -18.51
CA GLU A 11 0.33 -0.38 -17.73
C GLU A 11 0.69 0.99 -17.15
N GLY A 12 1.35 0.98 -16.00
CA GLY A 12 1.99 2.13 -15.39
C GLY A 12 1.36 2.63 -14.09
N ALA A 13 0.18 2.15 -13.73
CA ALA A 13 -0.51 2.58 -12.52
C ALA A 13 -1.61 1.62 -12.12
N LEU A 14 -2.09 1.74 -10.90
CA LEU A 14 -3.35 1.16 -10.44
C LEU A 14 -4.45 2.21 -10.60
N THR A 15 -5.70 1.77 -10.49
CA THR A 15 -6.84 2.69 -10.41
C THR A 15 -7.11 3.05 -8.97
N GLY A 16 -7.12 4.34 -8.66
CA GLY A 16 -7.54 4.87 -7.38
C GLY A 16 -8.95 5.45 -7.49
N THR A 17 -9.85 5.00 -6.64
CA THR A 17 -11.22 5.48 -6.55
C THR A 17 -11.44 6.09 -5.18
N TYR A 18 -11.80 7.36 -5.15
CA TYR A 18 -12.02 8.12 -3.92
C TYR A 18 -13.49 8.48 -3.84
N ILE A 19 -14.21 7.81 -2.93
CA ILE A 19 -15.66 7.94 -2.78
C ILE A 19 -15.92 8.84 -1.56
N PRO A 20 -16.30 10.10 -1.75
CA PRO A 20 -16.52 11.01 -0.63
C PRO A 20 -17.75 10.60 0.19
N GLY A 21 -17.69 10.84 1.50
CA GLY A 21 -18.82 10.59 2.39
C GLY A 21 -19.94 11.62 2.32
N LYS A 22 -19.87 12.54 1.37
CA LYS A 22 -20.86 13.62 1.18
C LYS A 22 -21.58 13.45 -0.14
N LYS A 23 -22.92 13.62 -0.11
CA LYS A 23 -23.78 13.39 -1.26
C LYS A 23 -23.52 14.34 -2.45
N ASP A 24 -23.05 15.55 -2.19
CA ASP A 24 -22.89 16.59 -3.22
C ASP A 24 -21.49 16.61 -3.84
N VAL A 25 -20.64 15.66 -3.49
CA VAL A 25 -19.27 15.57 -4.01
C VAL A 25 -19.14 14.31 -4.86
N GLU A 26 -18.67 14.51 -6.08
CA GLU A 26 -18.48 13.40 -7.02
C GLU A 26 -17.32 12.49 -6.61
N THR A 27 -17.47 11.20 -6.92
CA THR A 27 -16.40 10.22 -6.80
C THR A 27 -15.28 10.58 -7.78
N LEU A 28 -14.05 10.58 -7.28
CA LEU A 28 -12.87 10.81 -8.08
C LEU A 28 -12.22 9.49 -8.45
N VAL A 29 -12.00 9.28 -9.75
CA VAL A 29 -11.29 8.10 -10.25
C VAL A 29 -10.07 8.57 -11.01
N ARG A 30 -8.91 8.00 -10.69
CA ARG A 30 -7.66 8.36 -11.37
C ARG A 30 -6.64 7.24 -11.32
N ARG A 31 -5.55 7.41 -12.05
CA ARG A 31 -4.43 6.47 -12.06
C ARG A 31 -3.44 6.82 -10.96
N GLU A 32 -3.01 5.81 -10.21
CA GLU A 32 -2.04 5.95 -9.11
C GLU A 32 -0.82 5.07 -9.40
N ASP A 33 0.34 5.70 -9.50
CA ASP A 33 1.59 5.00 -9.76
C ASP A 33 2.35 4.61 -8.49
N SER A 34 1.85 4.99 -7.33
CA SER A 34 2.43 4.68 -6.04
C SER A 34 1.35 4.45 -4.98
N LEU A 35 1.63 3.55 -4.05
CA LEU A 35 0.77 3.27 -2.90
C LEU A 35 1.41 3.72 -1.58
N TYR A 36 2.26 4.71 -1.65
CA TYR A 36 2.85 5.28 -0.47
C TYR A 36 2.35 6.69 -0.23
N PHE A 37 1.59 6.87 0.82
CA PHE A 37 1.19 8.17 1.33
C PHE A 37 1.90 8.34 2.65
N GLU A 38 2.90 9.17 2.64
CA GLU A 38 3.74 9.40 3.79
C GLU A 38 2.90 9.75 5.01
N HIS A 39 3.35 9.34 6.15
CA HIS A 39 2.73 9.64 7.42
C HIS A 39 2.58 11.15 7.62
N LEU A 40 1.39 11.57 7.92
CA LEU A 40 1.04 12.98 8.01
C LEU A 40 0.15 13.23 9.23
N ASP A 41 0.15 14.46 9.68
CA ASP A 41 -0.54 14.83 10.90
C ASP A 41 -2.06 14.79 10.78
N ARG A 42 -2.60 15.04 9.60
CA ARG A 42 -4.04 15.14 9.41
C ARG A 42 -4.47 14.75 8.00
N ALA A 43 -5.70 14.25 7.89
CA ALA A 43 -6.28 13.89 6.60
C ALA A 43 -6.27 15.03 5.58
N ALA A 44 -6.45 16.28 6.02
CA ALA A 44 -6.36 17.43 5.14
C ALA A 44 -4.96 17.63 4.57
N HIS A 45 -3.92 17.28 5.32
CA HIS A 45 -2.55 17.29 4.82
C HIS A 45 -2.33 16.16 3.83
N LEU A 46 -2.83 14.98 4.15
CA LEU A 46 -2.74 13.82 3.28
C LEU A 46 -3.38 14.09 1.91
N SER A 47 -4.53 14.77 1.88
CA SER A 47 -5.17 15.12 0.63
C SER A 47 -4.33 16.04 -0.25
N LYS A 48 -3.47 16.85 0.33
CA LYS A 48 -2.50 17.65 -0.44
C LYS A 48 -1.37 16.81 -1.02
N VAL A 49 -0.90 15.84 -0.25
CA VAL A 49 0.19 14.96 -0.71
C VAL A 49 -0.26 14.09 -1.87
N ILE A 50 -1.45 13.52 -1.81
CA ILE A 50 -1.99 12.73 -2.90
C ILE A 50 -2.63 13.59 -4.00
N ASN A 51 -2.52 14.91 -3.87
CA ASN A 51 -2.95 15.86 -4.88
C ASN A 51 -4.44 15.73 -5.25
N LEU A 52 -5.29 15.67 -4.26
CA LEU A 52 -6.74 15.70 -4.45
C LEU A 52 -7.23 17.12 -4.74
N PRO A 53 -8.36 17.25 -5.44
CA PRO A 53 -8.94 18.56 -5.68
C PRO A 53 -9.16 19.34 -4.38
N ALA A 54 -9.01 20.67 -4.46
CA ALA A 54 -9.23 21.54 -3.33
C ALA A 54 -10.63 21.34 -2.75
N GLY A 55 -10.72 21.18 -1.44
CA GLY A 55 -11.99 20.96 -0.77
C GLY A 55 -12.54 19.54 -0.82
N PHE A 56 -11.83 18.61 -1.44
CA PHE A 56 -12.25 17.20 -1.44
C PHE A 56 -12.27 16.67 -0.01
N PRO A 57 -13.40 16.11 0.47
CA PRO A 57 -13.54 15.62 1.83
C PRO A 57 -12.89 14.25 1.98
N PHE A 58 -11.58 14.23 2.16
CA PHE A 58 -10.81 12.98 2.22
C PHE A 58 -11.11 12.18 3.50
N GLY A 59 -11.17 12.83 4.65
CA GLY A 59 -11.53 12.18 5.89
C GLY A 59 -12.95 11.63 5.84
N GLY A 60 -13.14 10.37 6.20
CA GLY A 60 -14.44 9.71 6.13
C GLY A 60 -14.83 9.24 4.73
N SER A 61 -13.95 9.36 3.76
CA SER A 61 -14.17 8.79 2.41
C SER A 61 -13.88 7.29 2.41
N ASP A 62 -14.33 6.61 1.35
CA ASP A 62 -13.91 5.25 1.02
C ASP A 62 -12.92 5.33 -0.14
N VAL A 63 -11.76 4.70 0.03
CA VAL A 63 -10.72 4.69 -0.99
C VAL A 63 -10.47 3.25 -1.44
N VAL A 64 -10.38 3.04 -2.74
CA VAL A 64 -10.07 1.73 -3.31
C VAL A 64 -8.93 1.90 -4.31
N TYR A 65 -7.87 1.13 -4.10
CA TYR A 65 -6.81 0.98 -5.09
C TYR A 65 -6.93 -0.41 -5.71
N GLU A 66 -7.06 -0.49 -7.00
CA GLU A 66 -7.25 -1.77 -7.67
C GLU A 66 -6.66 -1.81 -9.06
N GLY A 67 -6.34 -3.01 -9.48
CA GLY A 67 -5.75 -3.31 -10.77
C GLY A 67 -5.06 -4.65 -10.72
N GLU A 68 -3.96 -4.76 -11.45
CA GLU A 68 -3.14 -5.96 -11.45
C GLU A 68 -1.67 -5.62 -11.23
N ILE A 69 -0.95 -6.55 -10.63
CA ILE A 69 0.50 -6.47 -10.49
C ILE A 69 1.13 -7.64 -11.27
N GLU A 70 2.25 -7.36 -11.92
CA GLU A 70 3.02 -8.37 -12.64
C GLU A 70 4.41 -8.44 -12.04
N PRO A 71 4.75 -9.55 -11.35
CA PRO A 71 6.07 -9.68 -10.73
C PRO A 71 7.18 -9.79 -11.76
N ALA A 72 8.33 -9.20 -11.46
CA ALA A 72 9.54 -9.35 -12.27
C ALA A 72 10.28 -10.66 -12.00
N GLU A 73 9.99 -11.29 -10.87
CA GLU A 73 10.63 -12.56 -10.47
C GLU A 73 9.64 -13.46 -9.76
N SER A 74 9.97 -14.73 -9.66
CA SER A 74 9.13 -15.73 -9.00
C SER A 74 9.64 -16.01 -7.59
N GLY A 75 8.74 -16.24 -6.65
CA GLY A 75 9.07 -16.65 -5.30
C GLY A 75 8.16 -16.02 -4.27
N LEU A 76 8.62 -16.05 -3.03
CA LEU A 76 7.89 -15.50 -1.91
C LEU A 76 8.20 -14.01 -1.77
N PHE A 77 7.20 -13.18 -1.95
CA PHE A 77 7.27 -11.74 -1.72
C PHE A 77 6.79 -11.45 -0.32
N ARG A 78 7.54 -10.65 0.41
CA ARG A 78 7.19 -10.22 1.76
C ARG A 78 6.70 -8.79 1.72
N PHE A 79 5.53 -8.56 2.29
CA PHE A 79 4.87 -7.25 2.28
C PHE A 79 4.75 -6.70 3.69
N ILE A 80 4.82 -5.40 3.80
CA ILE A 80 4.54 -4.67 5.03
C ILE A 80 3.56 -3.55 4.69
N LEU A 81 2.38 -3.62 5.30
CA LEU A 81 1.38 -2.56 5.21
C LEU A 81 1.48 -1.71 6.48
N TYR A 82 1.84 -0.45 6.32
CA TYR A 82 1.82 0.54 7.39
C TYR A 82 0.57 1.39 7.22
N TYR A 83 -0.27 1.47 8.24
CA TYR A 83 -1.60 2.04 8.06
C TYR A 83 -2.21 2.64 9.33
N ALA A 84 -3.12 3.57 9.13
CA ALA A 84 -4.13 4.02 10.09
C ALA A 84 -5.46 4.18 9.35
N GLY A 85 -6.55 3.96 10.04
CA GLY A 85 -7.88 3.80 9.45
C GLY A 85 -8.23 2.33 9.26
N TYR A 86 -9.29 2.05 8.51
CA TYR A 86 -9.71 0.69 8.18
C TYR A 86 -9.04 0.24 6.90
N MET A 87 -8.43 -0.94 6.93
CA MET A 87 -7.72 -1.51 5.79
C MET A 87 -8.12 -2.95 5.53
N LYS A 88 -8.21 -3.28 4.25
CA LYS A 88 -8.43 -4.63 3.77
C LYS A 88 -7.66 -4.79 2.46
N VAL A 89 -6.89 -5.85 2.32
CA VAL A 89 -6.06 -6.09 1.12
C VAL A 89 -6.32 -7.47 0.56
N TYR A 90 -6.52 -7.51 -0.76
CA TYR A 90 -6.65 -8.74 -1.54
C TYR A 90 -5.51 -8.82 -2.56
N ILE A 91 -4.87 -9.96 -2.66
CA ILE A 91 -3.92 -10.27 -3.73
C ILE A 91 -4.32 -11.63 -4.32
N ASP A 92 -4.43 -11.68 -5.63
CA ASP A 92 -4.88 -12.86 -6.38
C ASP A 92 -6.24 -13.37 -5.87
N ASN A 93 -7.13 -12.43 -5.55
CA ASN A 93 -8.47 -12.67 -4.99
C ASN A 93 -8.49 -13.31 -3.61
N GLU A 94 -7.35 -13.43 -2.96
CA GLU A 94 -7.26 -13.92 -1.59
C GLU A 94 -7.16 -12.75 -0.61
N LEU A 95 -7.90 -12.83 0.49
CA LEU A 95 -7.84 -11.84 1.55
C LEU A 95 -6.55 -12.04 2.35
N VAL A 96 -5.54 -11.22 2.02
CA VAL A 96 -4.22 -11.31 2.68
C VAL A 96 -4.10 -10.41 3.90
N VAL A 97 -4.86 -9.32 3.95
CA VAL A 97 -5.00 -8.49 5.14
C VAL A 97 -6.49 -8.41 5.46
N PRO A 98 -6.96 -9.11 6.51
CA PRO A 98 -8.35 -9.02 6.94
C PRO A 98 -8.63 -7.63 7.47
N GLU A 99 -9.91 -7.25 7.47
CA GLU A 99 -10.29 -5.91 7.93
C GLU A 99 -9.69 -5.60 9.29
N ARG A 100 -8.93 -4.51 9.33
CA ARG A 100 -8.26 -4.04 10.52
C ARG A 100 -8.45 -2.54 10.65
N TRP A 101 -8.51 -2.10 11.90
CA TRP A 101 -8.59 -0.69 12.22
C TRP A 101 -7.48 -0.31 13.19
N ARG A 102 -6.84 0.81 12.90
CA ARG A 102 -5.85 1.41 13.79
C ARG A 102 -6.01 2.92 13.79
N THR A 103 -5.80 3.50 14.95
CA THR A 103 -5.78 4.96 15.09
C THR A 103 -4.43 5.51 14.69
N ALA A 104 -4.39 6.79 14.39
CA ALA A 104 -3.14 7.50 14.14
C ALA A 104 -2.22 7.52 15.37
N TRP A 105 -2.78 7.49 16.55
CA TRP A 105 -2.03 7.45 17.80
C TRP A 105 -1.31 6.12 18.02
N ASN A 106 -1.81 5.08 17.40
CA ASN A 106 -1.26 3.74 17.49
C ASN A 106 -1.30 3.09 16.11
N PRO A 107 -0.56 3.63 15.15
CA PRO A 107 -0.47 3.04 13.83
C PRO A 107 0.14 1.65 13.91
N ASN A 108 -0.14 0.82 12.94
CA ASN A 108 0.36 -0.54 12.94
C ASN A 108 0.93 -0.90 11.58
N SER A 109 1.88 -1.83 11.62
CA SER A 109 2.32 -2.53 10.44
C SER A 109 1.75 -3.94 10.45
N TYR A 110 1.28 -4.38 9.30
CA TYR A 110 0.83 -5.74 9.11
C TYR A 110 1.73 -6.41 8.08
N LYS A 111 2.36 -7.50 8.48
CA LYS A 111 3.30 -8.25 7.64
C LYS A 111 2.62 -9.47 7.08
N PHE A 112 2.79 -9.70 5.80
CA PHE A 112 2.26 -10.88 5.14
C PHE A 112 3.17 -11.26 3.97
N ALA A 113 3.01 -12.47 3.46
CA ALA A 113 3.82 -12.98 2.37
C ALA A 113 2.95 -13.69 1.35
N VAL A 114 3.30 -13.55 0.08
CA VAL A 114 2.56 -14.15 -1.03
C VAL A 114 3.54 -14.73 -2.04
N ASN A 115 3.29 -15.95 -2.48
CA ASN A 115 4.02 -16.56 -3.60
C ASN A 115 3.47 -16.03 -4.92
N LEU A 116 4.34 -15.48 -5.74
CA LEU A 116 3.98 -14.93 -7.05
C LEU A 116 4.91 -15.50 -8.13
N GLU A 117 4.44 -15.50 -9.36
CA GLU A 117 5.21 -15.97 -10.52
C GLU A 117 5.59 -14.81 -11.43
N ALA A 118 6.84 -14.80 -11.88
CA ALA A 118 7.32 -13.81 -12.85
C ALA A 118 6.45 -13.80 -14.09
N GLY A 119 6.05 -12.62 -14.51
CA GLY A 119 5.27 -12.42 -15.73
C GLY A 119 3.78 -12.75 -15.62
N LYS A 120 3.33 -13.28 -14.49
CA LYS A 120 1.92 -13.61 -14.29
C LYS A 120 1.21 -12.47 -13.55
N ARG A 121 0.31 -11.81 -14.25
CA ARG A 121 -0.51 -10.76 -13.63
C ARG A 121 -1.48 -11.35 -12.63
N VAL A 122 -1.57 -10.74 -11.47
CA VAL A 122 -2.56 -11.09 -10.45
C VAL A 122 -3.28 -9.84 -10.00
N PRO A 123 -4.59 -9.93 -9.67
CA PRO A 123 -5.33 -8.78 -9.17
C PRO A 123 -4.84 -8.33 -7.79
N LEU A 124 -4.80 -7.03 -7.61
CA LEU A 124 -4.54 -6.38 -6.32
C LEU A 124 -5.71 -5.44 -6.03
N LYS A 125 -6.22 -5.51 -4.81
CA LYS A 125 -7.24 -4.58 -4.34
C LYS A 125 -6.97 -4.19 -2.90
N ILE A 126 -6.95 -2.89 -2.65
CA ILE A 126 -6.82 -2.32 -1.31
C ILE A 126 -8.06 -1.48 -1.04
N GLU A 127 -8.77 -1.81 0.02
CA GLU A 127 -9.88 -1.01 0.53
C GLU A 127 -9.42 -0.26 1.76
N TRP A 128 -9.54 1.05 1.73
CA TRP A 128 -9.07 1.91 2.81
C TRP A 128 -10.14 2.93 3.18
N LYS A 129 -10.42 3.04 4.47
CA LYS A 129 -11.29 4.08 5.01
C LYS A 129 -10.45 4.99 5.88
N PRO A 130 -9.97 6.11 5.34
CA PRO A 130 -9.17 7.06 6.11
C PRO A 130 -9.96 7.64 7.28
N ASP A 131 -9.31 7.75 8.43
CA ASP A 131 -9.89 8.46 9.57
C ASP A 131 -10.06 9.94 9.26
N ALA A 132 -11.04 10.57 9.89
CA ALA A 132 -11.27 12.00 9.73
C ALA A 132 -10.12 12.86 10.28
N GLY A 133 -9.36 12.34 11.22
CA GLY A 133 -8.21 13.02 11.82
C GLY A 133 -6.91 12.76 11.10
N VAL A 134 -6.30 11.64 11.40
CA VAL A 134 -4.97 11.26 10.90
C VAL A 134 -5.07 9.90 10.22
N SER A 135 -4.44 9.76 9.08
CA SER A 135 -4.45 8.52 8.33
C SER A 135 -3.12 8.27 7.62
N TYR A 136 -2.79 6.99 7.50
CA TYR A 136 -1.60 6.53 6.78
C TYR A 136 -1.97 5.38 5.88
N CYS A 137 -1.30 5.29 4.75
CA CYS A 137 -1.38 4.13 3.87
C CYS A 137 -0.05 3.97 3.14
N GLY A 138 0.63 2.88 3.38
CA GLY A 138 1.86 2.56 2.67
C GLY A 138 2.01 1.06 2.57
N LEU A 139 2.17 0.55 1.36
CA LEU A 139 2.43 -0.85 1.12
C LEU A 139 3.84 -0.97 0.56
N ARG A 140 4.68 -1.71 1.26
CA ARG A 140 6.09 -1.93 0.90
C ARG A 140 6.29 -3.41 0.63
N VAL A 141 7.25 -3.70 -0.22
CA VAL A 141 7.51 -5.08 -0.63
C VAL A 141 9.00 -5.37 -0.63
N LEU A 142 9.32 -6.57 -0.24
CA LEU A 142 10.65 -7.15 -0.34
C LEU A 142 10.56 -8.32 -1.32
N SER A 143 11.27 -8.20 -2.45
CA SER A 143 11.28 -9.23 -3.48
C SER A 143 12.08 -10.45 -3.03
N PRO A 144 11.87 -11.63 -3.65
CA PRO A 144 12.64 -12.84 -3.29
C PRO A 144 14.15 -12.66 -3.36
N VAL A 145 14.66 -11.97 -4.39
CA VAL A 145 16.10 -11.70 -4.53
C VAL A 145 16.60 -10.78 -3.43
N ALA A 146 15.90 -9.69 -3.18
CA ALA A 146 16.27 -8.74 -2.13
C ALA A 146 16.20 -9.38 -0.75
N ASP A 147 15.19 -10.20 -0.48
CA ASP A 147 15.07 -10.95 0.77
C ASP A 147 16.25 -11.90 0.96
N GLU A 148 16.63 -12.63 -0.09
CA GLU A 148 17.78 -13.52 -0.04
C GLU A 148 19.08 -12.76 0.25
N GLU A 149 19.28 -11.61 -0.39
CA GLU A 149 20.45 -10.78 -0.15
C GLU A 149 20.49 -10.25 1.28
N GLN A 150 19.37 -9.80 1.81
CA GLN A 150 19.30 -9.35 3.20
C GLN A 150 19.57 -10.47 4.18
N ASN A 151 19.07 -11.67 3.90
CA ASN A 151 19.36 -12.84 4.74
C ASN A 151 20.83 -13.25 4.72
N LYS A 152 21.53 -13.00 3.65
CA LYS A 152 22.99 -13.21 3.59
C LYS A 152 23.74 -12.19 4.44
N LEU A 153 23.23 -10.97 4.53
CA LEU A 153 23.83 -9.92 5.36
C LEU A 153 23.48 -10.10 6.85
N SER A 154 22.30 -10.60 7.14
CA SER A 154 21.82 -10.84 8.51
C SER A 154 21.90 -12.32 8.81
N TRP A 155 23.02 -12.72 9.36
CA TRP A 155 23.33 -14.12 9.65
C TRP A 155 22.77 -14.62 10.98
N TRP A 156 21.86 -13.87 11.57
CA TRP A 156 21.07 -14.31 12.73
C TRP A 156 19.63 -13.80 12.64
N GLY A 157 18.71 -14.53 13.25
CA GLY A 157 17.29 -14.26 13.12
C GLY A 157 16.82 -12.94 13.73
N GLU A 158 17.57 -12.35 14.65
CA GLU A 158 17.22 -11.08 15.27
C GLU A 158 17.22 -9.93 14.27
N MET A 159 18.10 -9.98 13.29
CA MET A 159 18.18 -8.96 12.25
C MET A 159 16.93 -8.86 11.40
N GLN A 160 16.17 -9.91 11.30
CA GLN A 160 14.94 -9.90 10.51
C GLN A 160 13.94 -8.86 11.02
N ASN A 161 13.82 -8.74 12.33
CA ASN A 161 12.94 -7.74 12.93
C ASN A 161 13.45 -6.32 12.71
N GLU A 162 14.74 -6.11 12.74
CA GLU A 162 15.35 -4.82 12.46
C GLU A 162 15.16 -4.42 11.00
N ILE A 163 15.35 -5.35 10.07
CA ILE A 163 15.11 -5.11 8.66
C ILE A 163 13.65 -4.70 8.44
N ASP A 164 12.71 -5.45 9.01
CA ASP A 164 11.30 -5.11 8.94
C ASP A 164 11.00 -3.73 9.54
N TYR A 165 11.68 -3.38 10.61
CA TYR A 165 11.54 -2.08 11.23
C TYR A 165 12.02 -0.96 10.30
N TYR A 166 13.15 -1.13 9.63
CA TYR A 166 13.66 -0.15 8.68
C TYR A 166 12.69 0.07 7.51
N PHE A 167 12.03 -0.95 7.04
CA PHE A 167 11.02 -0.83 5.99
C PHE A 167 9.80 -0.02 6.43
N VAL A 168 9.56 0.08 7.73
CA VAL A 168 8.39 0.80 8.26
C VAL A 168 8.76 2.20 8.76
N TYR A 169 9.90 2.34 9.44
CA TYR A 169 10.23 3.55 10.19
C TYR A 169 11.55 4.21 9.78
N GLY A 170 12.39 3.53 9.02
CA GLY A 170 13.71 4.03 8.67
C GLY A 170 13.72 5.01 7.50
N ASP A 171 14.93 5.34 7.09
CA ASP A 171 15.17 6.26 6.00
C ASP A 171 14.78 5.69 4.62
N ASP A 172 14.52 4.37 4.58
CA ASP A 172 14.12 3.67 3.36
C ASP A 172 12.61 3.77 3.10
N MET A 173 11.99 4.81 3.56
CA MET A 173 10.57 5.09 3.36
C MET A 173 10.21 5.28 1.88
N ASP A 174 11.21 5.39 1.03
CA ASP A 174 11.02 5.44 -0.43
C ASP A 174 10.76 4.07 -1.05
N ASP A 175 11.03 2.99 -0.32
CA ASP A 175 10.86 1.63 -0.80
C ASP A 175 9.41 1.19 -0.67
N VAL A 176 8.58 1.71 -1.54
CA VAL A 176 7.16 1.38 -1.63
C VAL A 176 6.91 0.41 -2.77
N ILE A 177 5.69 -0.13 -2.86
CA ILE A 177 5.37 -1.16 -3.83
C ILE A 177 5.72 -0.77 -5.27
N SER A 178 5.58 0.49 -5.63
CA SER A 178 5.91 0.97 -6.96
C SER A 178 7.38 1.37 -7.10
N GLY A 179 8.06 1.67 -6.02
CA GLY A 179 9.42 2.17 -5.99
C GLY A 179 10.47 1.12 -5.69
N TYR A 180 10.06 -0.02 -5.24
CA TYR A 180 10.99 -1.08 -4.86
C TYR A 180 11.63 -1.78 -6.08
#